data_e2f45e2e2ce94940f9f8f05400ff0789
#
_entry.id   e2f45e2e2ce94940f9f8f05400ff0789
#
_cell.length_a   1.000
_cell.length_b   1.000
_cell.length_c   1.000
_cell.angle_alpha   90.00
_cell.angle_beta   90.00
_cell.angle_gamma   90.00
#
_symmetry.space_group_name_H-M   'P 1'
#
loop_
_entity.id
_entity.type
_entity.pdbx_description
1 polymer ?
#
loop_
_entity_poly.entity_id
_entity_poly.type
_entity_poly.pdbx_seq_one_letter_code
_entity_poly.pdbx_strand_id
1 'polypeptide(L)'
;CALPILAHASLLHKLPDSVKPAQVRCALTLVITRQYASPNTFDKNGWLRIGFTGSQIMMSEGYINTGSSYLCLTGFLALGLPSTDPFWTAPFTPWTNLKAWEGEEVKRDYAI
;
A
#
# COMPACT_ATOMS: atom_id res chain seq x y z
N CYS A 1 1.66 1.83 6.80
CA CYS A 1 3.08 2.20 6.64
C CYS A 1 3.95 1.09 6.02
N ALA A 2 3.59 -0.19 6.10
CA ALA A 2 4.36 -1.27 5.46
C ALA A 2 4.28 -1.29 3.93
N LEU A 3 3.18 -0.82 3.35
CA LEU A 3 2.94 -0.87 1.90
C LEU A 3 3.95 -0.07 1.06
N PRO A 4 4.36 1.14 1.45
CA PRO A 4 5.44 1.86 0.75
C PRO A 4 6.75 1.09 0.75
N ILE A 5 7.08 0.39 1.84
CA ILE A 5 8.27 -0.46 1.94
C ILE A 5 8.18 -1.62 0.95
N LEU A 6 7.02 -2.25 0.84
CA LEU A 6 6.79 -3.33 -0.13
C LEU A 6 6.86 -2.83 -1.58
N ALA A 7 6.36 -1.62 -1.87
CA ALA A 7 6.50 -1.00 -3.18
C ALA A 7 7.96 -0.77 -3.56
N HIS A 8 8.77 -0.27 -2.61
CA HIS A 8 10.21 -0.07 -2.80
C HIS A 8 10.96 -1.39 -2.96
N ALA A 9 10.67 -2.39 -2.12
CA ALA A 9 11.27 -3.73 -2.22
C ALA A 9 10.92 -4.41 -3.56
N SER A 10 9.71 -4.19 -4.08
CA SER A 10 9.30 -4.68 -5.39
C SER A 10 10.11 -4.03 -6.51
N LEU A 11 10.27 -2.70 -6.47
CA LEU A 11 11.09 -1.96 -7.45
C LEU A 11 12.53 -2.47 -7.49
N LEU A 12 13.09 -2.82 -6.34
CA LEU A 12 14.46 -3.32 -6.20
C LEU A 12 14.59 -4.84 -6.41
N HIS A 13 13.51 -5.55 -6.70
CA HIS A 13 13.48 -7.03 -6.75
C HIS A 13 14.02 -7.69 -5.47
N LYS A 14 13.72 -7.10 -4.31
CA LYS A 14 14.18 -7.55 -2.98
C LYS A 14 13.04 -7.98 -2.06
N LEU A 15 11.97 -8.51 -2.63
CA LEU A 15 10.92 -9.12 -1.83
C LEU A 15 11.42 -10.43 -1.21
N PRO A 16 11.00 -10.77 0.02
CA PRO A 16 11.24 -12.09 0.60
C PRO A 16 10.61 -13.18 -0.26
N ASP A 17 11.19 -14.39 -0.27
CA ASP A 17 10.69 -15.52 -1.07
C ASP A 17 9.22 -15.89 -0.77
N SER A 18 8.79 -15.64 0.45
CA SER A 18 7.41 -15.87 0.90
C SER A 18 6.40 -14.87 0.34
N VAL A 19 6.84 -13.75 -0.25
CA VAL A 19 5.99 -12.68 -0.76
C VAL A 19 6.11 -12.58 -2.27
N LYS A 20 5.02 -12.89 -2.97
CA LYS A 20 4.99 -12.79 -4.44
C LYS A 20 4.76 -11.35 -4.91
N PRO A 21 5.42 -10.90 -6.00
CA PRO A 21 5.22 -9.55 -6.54
C PRO A 21 3.75 -9.22 -6.83
N ALA A 22 2.98 -10.18 -7.35
CA ALA A 22 1.55 -10.02 -7.60
C ALA A 22 0.73 -9.79 -6.31
N GLN A 23 1.11 -10.41 -5.19
CA GLN A 23 0.45 -10.16 -3.90
C GLN A 23 0.66 -8.71 -3.46
N VAL A 24 1.87 -8.19 -3.63
CA VAL A 24 2.17 -6.78 -3.30
C VAL A 24 1.37 -5.85 -4.19
N ARG A 25 1.35 -6.09 -5.51
CA ARG A 25 0.54 -5.30 -6.44
C ARG A 25 -0.93 -5.28 -6.01
N CYS A 26 -1.52 -6.43 -5.77
CA CYS A 26 -2.95 -6.53 -5.42
C CYS A 26 -3.26 -5.82 -4.10
N ALA A 27 -2.43 -6.00 -3.08
CA ALA A 27 -2.58 -5.33 -1.79
C ALA A 27 -2.41 -3.81 -1.90
N LEU A 28 -1.38 -3.34 -2.61
CA LEU A 28 -1.15 -1.91 -2.87
C LEU A 28 -2.35 -1.29 -3.60
N THR A 29 -2.80 -1.92 -4.68
CA THR A 29 -3.93 -1.43 -5.47
C THR A 29 -5.17 -1.28 -4.62
N LEU A 30 -5.51 -2.30 -3.83
CA LEU A 30 -6.69 -2.24 -2.95
C LEU A 30 -6.60 -1.09 -1.95
N VAL A 31 -5.47 -0.97 -1.24
CA VAL A 31 -5.32 0.06 -0.20
C VAL A 31 -5.33 1.45 -0.81
N ILE A 32 -4.60 1.67 -1.90
CA ILE A 32 -4.57 2.97 -2.60
C ILE A 32 -5.98 3.34 -3.06
N THR A 33 -6.66 2.44 -3.76
CA THR A 33 -8.02 2.68 -4.25
C THR A 33 -8.97 3.01 -3.10
N ARG A 34 -8.90 2.27 -2.01
CA ARG A 34 -9.78 2.46 -0.86
C ARG A 34 -9.52 3.76 -0.11
N GLN A 35 -8.24 4.12 0.07
CA GLN A 35 -7.88 5.37 0.76
C GLN A 35 -8.27 6.61 -0.05
N TYR A 36 -8.07 6.59 -1.36
CA TYR A 36 -8.38 7.72 -2.23
C TYR A 36 -9.85 7.80 -2.66
N ALA A 37 -10.65 6.77 -2.41
CA ALA A 37 -12.08 6.79 -2.72
C ALA A 37 -12.89 7.75 -1.83
N SER A 38 -12.37 8.15 -0.67
CA SER A 38 -13.07 9.08 0.22
C SER A 38 -13.15 10.48 -0.40
N PRO A 39 -14.34 11.10 -0.46
CA PRO A 39 -14.51 12.44 -1.01
C PRO A 39 -13.76 13.52 -0.22
N ASN A 40 -13.38 13.24 1.04
CA ASN A 40 -12.66 14.17 1.90
C ASN A 40 -11.14 13.95 1.93
N THR A 41 -10.60 13.13 1.04
CA THR A 41 -9.16 12.87 0.95
C THR A 41 -8.39 14.11 0.50
N PHE A 42 -9.00 14.92 -0.37
CA PHE A 42 -8.43 16.19 -0.83
C PHE A 42 -9.31 17.36 -0.40
N ASP A 43 -8.70 18.52 -0.19
CA ASP A 43 -9.44 19.74 0.06
C ASP A 43 -9.99 20.36 -1.25
N LYS A 44 -10.70 21.48 -1.13
CA LYS A 44 -11.26 22.21 -2.28
C LYS A 44 -10.24 22.71 -3.30
N ASN A 45 -8.97 22.81 -2.90
CA ASN A 45 -7.86 23.24 -3.75
C ASN A 45 -7.04 22.04 -4.29
N GLY A 46 -7.44 20.80 -3.98
CA GLY A 46 -6.75 19.59 -4.40
C GLY A 46 -5.59 19.17 -3.51
N TRP A 47 -5.41 19.77 -2.34
CA TRP A 47 -4.37 19.36 -1.40
C TRP A 47 -4.80 18.13 -0.59
N LEU A 48 -3.87 17.20 -0.44
CA LEU A 48 -4.07 15.99 0.37
C LEU A 48 -4.30 16.39 1.83
N ARG A 49 -5.35 15.84 2.44
CA ARG A 49 -5.66 16.03 3.86
C ARG A 49 -5.00 14.96 4.72
N ILE A 50 -4.71 15.33 5.96
CA ILE A 50 -4.18 14.41 6.96
C ILE A 50 -5.29 13.45 7.41
N GLY A 51 -5.02 12.15 7.34
CA GLY A 51 -5.93 11.09 7.76
C GLY A 51 -5.54 9.73 7.20
N PHE A 52 -6.08 8.68 7.76
CA PHE A 52 -5.98 7.34 7.21
C PHE A 52 -6.90 7.17 5.98
N THR A 53 -8.13 7.69 6.08
CA THR A 53 -9.06 7.82 4.97
C THR A 53 -9.87 9.11 5.12
N GLY A 54 -9.81 9.97 4.15
CA GLY A 54 -10.40 11.30 4.25
C GLY A 54 -9.66 12.21 5.24
N SER A 55 -10.38 13.12 5.89
CA SER A 55 -9.83 14.10 6.84
C SER A 55 -9.99 13.62 8.29
N GLN A 56 -8.89 13.27 8.93
CA GLN A 56 -8.87 12.70 10.29
C GLN A 56 -7.69 13.29 11.08
N ILE A 57 -7.68 14.62 11.23
CA ILE A 57 -6.57 15.35 11.84
C ILE A 57 -6.19 14.85 13.25
N MET A 58 -7.17 14.40 14.02
CA MET A 58 -6.97 13.89 15.37
C MET A 58 -6.21 12.55 15.43
N MET A 59 -6.02 11.87 14.30
CA MET A 59 -5.20 10.66 14.21
C MET A 59 -3.71 10.97 14.01
N SER A 60 -3.35 12.24 13.79
CA SER A 60 -1.97 12.63 13.53
C SER A 60 -1.29 13.14 14.78
N GLU A 61 0.02 12.94 14.83
CA GLU A 61 0.88 13.61 15.79
C GLU A 61 0.99 15.10 15.45
N GLY A 62 1.19 15.95 16.48
CA GLY A 62 1.20 17.40 16.34
C GLY A 62 2.28 17.97 15.40
N TYR A 63 3.30 17.18 15.08
CA TYR A 63 4.37 17.56 14.14
C TYR A 63 4.07 17.20 12.68
N ILE A 64 3.01 16.42 12.40
CA ILE A 64 2.64 16.04 11.05
C ILE A 64 1.99 17.24 10.34
N ASN A 65 2.41 17.48 9.12
CA ASN A 65 1.84 18.51 8.24
C ASN A 65 1.42 17.91 6.88
N THR A 66 0.74 18.71 6.09
CA THR A 66 0.27 18.29 4.74
C THR A 66 1.43 17.78 3.87
N GLY A 67 2.60 18.42 3.92
CA GLY A 67 3.78 17.96 3.16
C GLY A 67 4.22 16.56 3.55
N SER A 68 4.24 16.24 4.85
CA SER A 68 4.58 14.91 5.34
C SER A 68 3.62 13.83 4.81
N SER A 69 2.35 14.17 4.62
CA SER A 69 1.35 13.22 4.10
C SER A 69 1.68 12.74 2.68
N TYR A 70 2.38 13.55 1.88
CA TYR A 70 2.80 13.18 0.51
C TYR A 70 3.86 12.08 0.46
N LEU A 71 4.43 11.65 1.59
CA LEU A 71 5.24 10.44 1.65
C LEU A 71 4.45 9.18 1.25
N CYS A 72 3.13 9.23 1.28
CA CYS A 72 2.28 8.15 0.75
C CYS A 72 2.54 7.85 -0.74
N LEU A 73 3.06 8.83 -1.51
CA LEU A 73 3.43 8.64 -2.92
C LEU A 73 4.52 7.58 -3.12
N THR A 74 5.28 7.24 -2.09
CA THR A 74 6.23 6.12 -2.15
C THR A 74 5.54 4.77 -2.39
N GLY A 75 4.23 4.67 -2.15
CA GLY A 75 3.41 3.52 -2.56
C GLY A 75 3.37 3.29 -4.07
N PHE A 76 3.67 4.32 -4.87
CA PHE A 76 3.69 4.27 -6.34
C PHE A 76 5.07 3.93 -6.93
N LEU A 77 6.09 3.66 -6.13
CA LEU A 77 7.44 3.34 -6.62
C LEU A 77 7.48 2.17 -7.60
N ALA A 78 6.58 1.21 -7.44
CA ALA A 78 6.47 0.07 -8.35
C ALA A 78 6.10 0.46 -9.80
N LEU A 79 5.59 1.68 -10.04
CA LEU A 79 5.37 2.20 -11.39
C LEU A 79 6.68 2.35 -12.19
N GLY A 80 7.84 2.35 -11.53
CA GLY A 80 9.15 2.32 -12.18
C GLY A 80 9.52 0.97 -12.80
N LEU A 81 8.77 -0.11 -12.52
CA LEU A 81 8.98 -1.42 -13.12
C LEU A 81 8.45 -1.46 -14.56
N PRO A 82 9.15 -2.14 -15.50
CA PRO A 82 8.67 -2.31 -16.85
C PRO A 82 7.36 -3.10 -16.87
N SER A 83 6.50 -2.84 -17.86
CA SER A 83 5.18 -3.50 -17.97
C SER A 83 5.25 -5.02 -18.12
N THR A 84 6.42 -5.54 -18.53
CA THR A 84 6.69 -6.98 -18.66
C THR A 84 7.13 -7.65 -17.37
N ASP A 85 7.34 -6.86 -16.30
CA ASP A 85 7.77 -7.41 -15.01
C ASP A 85 6.70 -8.32 -14.42
N PRO A 86 7.06 -9.42 -13.73
CA PRO A 86 6.12 -10.28 -13.01
C PRO A 86 5.21 -9.56 -12.01
N PHE A 87 5.64 -8.41 -11.51
CA PHE A 87 4.79 -7.54 -10.68
C PHE A 87 3.49 -7.17 -11.42
N TRP A 88 3.58 -6.86 -12.73
CA TRP A 88 2.44 -6.46 -13.54
C TRP A 88 1.76 -7.62 -14.25
N THR A 89 2.55 -8.57 -14.77
CA THR A 89 2.05 -9.63 -15.67
C THR A 89 1.48 -10.84 -14.96
N ALA A 90 1.91 -11.10 -13.71
CA ALA A 90 1.37 -12.24 -12.97
C ALA A 90 -0.12 -12.04 -12.63
N PRO A 91 -0.93 -13.12 -12.62
CA PRO A 91 -2.36 -13.04 -12.33
C PRO A 91 -2.62 -12.52 -10.91
N PHE A 92 -3.88 -12.18 -10.63
CA PHE A 92 -4.31 -11.84 -9.28
C PHE A 92 -3.88 -12.95 -8.30
N THR A 93 -3.26 -12.53 -7.21
CA THR A 93 -2.78 -13.45 -6.18
C THR A 93 -3.18 -12.91 -4.81
N PRO A 94 -4.02 -13.63 -4.05
CA PRO A 94 -4.46 -13.19 -2.73
C PRO A 94 -3.25 -13.11 -1.77
N TRP A 95 -3.20 -12.03 -1.01
CA TRP A 95 -2.20 -11.83 0.04
C TRP A 95 -2.72 -12.38 1.38
N THR A 96 -1.84 -12.55 2.36
CA THR A 96 -2.12 -13.23 3.63
C THR A 96 -3.40 -12.74 4.31
N ASN A 97 -3.59 -11.41 4.43
CA ASN A 97 -4.78 -10.88 5.08
C ASN A 97 -6.07 -11.18 4.30
N LEU A 98 -6.02 -11.16 2.97
CA LEU A 98 -7.20 -11.53 2.18
C LEU A 98 -7.54 -12.99 2.39
N LYS A 99 -6.56 -13.89 2.34
CA LYS A 99 -6.76 -15.31 2.62
C LYS A 99 -7.37 -15.55 3.99
N ALA A 100 -6.88 -14.84 5.02
CA ALA A 100 -7.45 -14.92 6.35
C ALA A 100 -8.91 -14.45 6.41
N TRP A 101 -9.27 -13.39 5.69
CA TRP A 101 -10.64 -12.93 5.55
C TRP A 101 -11.55 -13.92 4.81
N GLU A 102 -11.01 -14.66 3.88
CA GLU A 102 -11.70 -15.72 3.13
C GLU A 102 -11.78 -17.04 3.89
N GLY A 103 -11.23 -17.09 5.11
CA GLY A 103 -11.25 -18.27 5.98
C GLY A 103 -10.19 -19.31 5.65
N GLU A 104 -9.20 -18.97 4.81
CA GLU A 104 -8.09 -19.87 4.52
C GLU A 104 -7.12 -19.95 5.71
N GLU A 105 -6.55 -21.13 5.93
CA GLU A 105 -5.46 -21.34 6.88
C GLU A 105 -4.23 -20.53 6.42
N VAL A 106 -3.74 -19.66 7.29
CA VAL A 106 -2.53 -18.89 7.04
C VAL A 106 -1.48 -19.19 8.12
N LYS A 107 -0.25 -19.36 7.68
CA LYS A 107 0.86 -19.63 8.59
C LYS A 107 1.16 -18.37 9.41
N ARG A 108 1.23 -18.53 10.73
CA ARG A 108 1.64 -17.45 11.63
C ARG A 108 3.14 -17.18 11.51
N ASP A 109 3.52 -15.93 11.74
CA ASP A 109 4.91 -15.57 11.96
C ASP A 109 5.35 -15.99 13.37
N TYR A 110 6.62 -16.30 13.50
CA TYR A 110 7.25 -16.56 14.78
C TYR A 110 8.13 -15.37 15.15
N ALA A 111 8.10 -14.98 16.42
CA ALA A 111 9.08 -14.05 16.95
C ALA A 111 10.49 -14.66 16.81
N ILE A 112 11.43 -13.87 16.36
CA ILE A 112 12.84 -14.21 16.25
C ILE A 112 13.49 -14.00 17.61
#